data_c80545da1e4e58d1ceb63120839bd76d
#
_entry.id   c80545da1e4e58d1ceb63120839bd76d
#
_cell.length_a   1.000
_cell.length_b   1.000
_cell.length_c   1.000
_cell.angle_alpha   90.00
_cell.angle_beta   90.00
_cell.angle_gamma   90.00
#
_symmetry.space_group_name_H-M   'P 1'
#
loop_
_entity.id
_entity.type
_entity.pdbx_description
1 polymer ?
#
loop_
_entity_poly.entity_id
_entity_poly.type
_entity_poly.pdbx_seq_one_letter_code
_entity_poly.pdbx_strand_id
1 'polypeptide(L)'
;MKGVTFPTQFLIRVDWLHETPNYINPFNGEYVGERILQAWLIGQEGPLATLKPEHFEEADNPTVIGRWLALIKSAMLREERYTLALRCTNLALTFVPDDPYEIRDRGFIFQQLECHQVAVSDFQYFIDQCPDDPSSELLKSQVSAMSEKPATLH
;
A
#
# COMPACT_ATOMS: atom_id res chain seq x y z
N MET A 1 6.99 -14.81 18.16
CA MET A 1 7.19 -14.24 16.81
C MET A 1 6.35 -13.00 16.68
N LYS A 2 6.89 -11.93 16.10
CA LYS A 2 6.24 -10.62 15.97
C LYS A 2 6.46 -10.07 14.56
N GLY A 3 5.49 -9.34 14.02
CA GLY A 3 5.65 -8.63 12.76
C GLY A 3 6.43 -7.34 12.96
N VAL A 4 7.29 -6.99 12.00
CA VAL A 4 8.07 -5.76 11.99
C VAL A 4 7.92 -5.09 10.64
N THR A 5 7.57 -3.80 10.65
CA THR A 5 7.50 -2.97 9.44
C THR A 5 8.85 -2.34 9.15
N PHE A 6 9.77 -3.14 8.61
CA PHE A 6 11.03 -2.59 8.12
C PHE A 6 10.79 -1.68 6.90
N PRO A 7 11.54 -0.60 6.69
CA PRO A 7 11.26 0.37 5.62
C PRO A 7 11.11 -0.23 4.23
N THR A 8 11.90 -1.25 3.89
CA THR A 8 11.87 -1.87 2.56
C THR A 8 10.84 -2.96 2.41
N GLN A 9 10.53 -3.70 3.49
CA GLN A 9 9.59 -4.81 3.48
C GLN A 9 9.17 -5.23 4.89
N PHE A 10 8.13 -6.07 4.95
CA PHE A 10 7.70 -6.69 6.19
C PHE A 10 8.65 -7.82 6.59
N LEU A 11 8.98 -7.90 7.88
CA LEU A 11 9.82 -8.95 8.47
C LEU A 11 9.09 -9.65 9.62
N ILE A 12 9.49 -10.88 9.90
CA ILE A 12 9.10 -11.60 11.10
C ILE A 12 10.27 -11.58 12.07
N ARG A 13 10.08 -10.98 13.23
CA ARG A 13 11.02 -11.02 14.34
C ARG A 13 10.78 -12.27 15.17
N VAL A 14 11.84 -13.01 15.46
CA VAL A 14 11.85 -14.17 16.34
C VAL A 14 12.74 -13.86 17.53
N ASP A 15 12.14 -13.78 18.71
CA ASP A 15 12.88 -13.59 19.96
C ASP A 15 13.19 -14.96 20.58
N TRP A 16 14.46 -15.21 20.83
CA TRP A 16 14.95 -16.40 21.55
C TRP A 16 15.32 -16.01 22.97
N LEU A 17 15.17 -16.95 23.91
CA LEU A 17 15.62 -16.74 25.29
C LEU A 17 17.15 -16.53 25.31
N HIS A 18 17.59 -15.40 25.83
CA HIS A 18 19.00 -15.02 26.01
C HIS A 18 19.82 -14.78 24.73
N GLU A 19 19.19 -14.60 23.56
CA GLU A 19 19.87 -14.30 22.30
C GLU A 19 19.37 -12.99 21.68
N THR A 20 20.13 -12.44 20.73
CA THR A 20 19.68 -11.31 19.93
C THR A 20 18.53 -11.75 19.02
N PRO A 21 17.54 -10.89 18.77
CA PRO A 21 16.43 -11.21 17.88
C PRO A 21 16.93 -11.57 16.47
N ASN A 22 16.31 -12.59 15.88
CA ASN A 22 16.52 -12.94 14.48
C ASN A 22 15.36 -12.40 13.64
N TYR A 23 15.64 -12.05 12.39
CA TYR A 23 14.64 -11.60 11.44
C TYR A 23 14.50 -12.61 10.30
N ILE A 24 13.28 -12.88 9.87
CA ILE A 24 12.96 -13.79 8.78
C ILE A 24 12.24 -12.99 7.70
N ASN A 25 12.67 -13.19 6.46
CA ASN A 25 11.92 -12.73 5.30
C ASN A 25 10.73 -13.67 5.06
N PRO A 26 9.47 -13.20 5.20
CA PRO A 26 8.29 -14.06 5.05
C PRO A 26 8.05 -14.54 3.62
N PHE A 27 8.70 -13.93 2.62
CA PHE A 27 8.53 -14.33 1.22
C PHE A 27 9.29 -15.60 0.84
N ASN A 28 10.44 -15.84 1.49
CA ASN A 28 11.27 -17.00 1.18
C ASN A 28 11.63 -17.84 2.42
N GLY A 29 11.26 -17.40 3.62
CA GLY A 29 11.55 -18.10 4.87
C GLY A 29 13.01 -18.01 5.35
N GLU A 30 13.83 -17.19 4.70
CA GLU A 30 15.25 -17.10 5.02
C GLU A 30 15.50 -16.10 6.17
N TYR A 31 16.53 -16.41 6.97
CA TYR A 31 17.03 -15.48 7.97
C TYR A 31 17.71 -14.28 7.30
N VAL A 32 17.41 -13.10 7.78
CA VAL A 32 17.96 -11.84 7.28
C VAL A 32 18.87 -11.22 8.33
N GLY A 33 20.17 -11.21 8.06
CA GLY A 33 21.16 -10.60 8.93
C GLY A 33 21.26 -9.08 8.77
N GLU A 34 21.85 -8.43 9.76
CA GLU A 34 22.01 -6.96 9.82
C GLU A 34 22.65 -6.36 8.55
N ARG A 35 23.64 -7.05 7.96
CA ARG A 35 24.29 -6.58 6.73
C ARG A 35 23.33 -6.48 5.54
N ILE A 36 22.41 -7.43 5.44
CA ILE A 36 21.40 -7.45 4.37
C ILE A 36 20.39 -6.34 4.61
N LEU A 37 19.93 -6.18 5.85
CA LEU A 37 19.00 -5.12 6.24
C LEU A 37 19.61 -3.73 5.98
N GLN A 38 20.89 -3.54 6.33
CA GLN A 38 21.62 -2.30 6.05
C GLN A 38 21.72 -2.04 4.54
N ALA A 39 22.01 -3.07 3.74
CA ALA A 39 22.09 -2.91 2.28
C ALA A 39 20.72 -2.55 1.66
N TRP A 40 19.64 -3.15 2.14
CA TRP A 40 18.29 -2.80 1.69
C TRP A 40 17.92 -1.36 2.04
N LEU A 41 18.24 -0.93 3.27
CA LEU A 41 17.97 0.43 3.72
C LEU A 41 18.74 1.46 2.88
N ILE A 42 20.03 1.20 2.61
CA ILE A 42 20.84 2.05 1.74
C ILE A 42 20.26 2.13 0.33
N GLY A 43 19.76 1.02 -0.19
CA GLY A 43 19.14 0.98 -1.51
C GLY A 43 17.88 1.85 -1.61
N GLN A 44 17.17 2.03 -0.52
CA GLN A 44 15.93 2.82 -0.49
C GLN A 44 16.13 4.27 -0.05
N GLU A 45 16.93 4.51 0.99
CA GLU A 45 17.08 5.82 1.64
C GLU A 45 18.40 6.55 1.27
N GLY A 46 19.31 5.84 0.61
CA GLY A 46 20.59 6.38 0.17
C GLY A 46 21.79 5.95 1.03
N PRO A 47 23.00 6.30 0.58
CA PRO A 47 24.26 5.74 1.10
C PRO A 47 24.59 6.12 2.56
N LEU A 48 23.93 7.14 3.11
CA LEU A 48 24.13 7.58 4.49
C LEU A 48 23.11 6.99 5.47
N ALA A 49 22.15 6.18 4.99
CA ALA A 49 21.16 5.55 5.82
C ALA A 49 21.79 4.53 6.78
N THR A 50 21.36 4.56 8.03
CA THR A 50 21.83 3.66 9.09
C THR A 50 20.65 2.96 9.76
N LEU A 51 20.86 1.70 10.16
CA LEU A 51 19.85 0.97 10.93
C LEU A 51 19.62 1.66 12.28
N LYS A 52 18.35 1.86 12.62
CA LYS A 52 17.90 2.47 13.87
C LYS A 52 16.90 1.56 14.57
N PRO A 53 16.74 1.65 15.91
CA PRO A 53 15.76 0.87 16.65
C PRO A 53 14.33 1.00 16.12
N GLU A 54 13.94 2.18 15.65
CA GLU A 54 12.62 2.48 15.07
C GLU A 54 12.28 1.62 13.85
N HIS A 55 13.29 1.17 13.09
CA HIS A 55 13.10 0.28 11.94
C HIS A 55 12.69 -1.15 12.34
N PHE A 56 12.78 -1.48 13.62
CA PHE A 56 12.51 -2.80 14.18
C PHE A 56 11.34 -2.80 15.17
N GLU A 57 10.55 -1.74 15.17
CA GLU A 57 9.36 -1.66 16.01
C GLU A 57 8.32 -2.70 15.59
N GLU A 58 7.65 -3.23 16.58
CA GLU A 58 6.59 -4.21 16.39
C GLU A 58 5.39 -3.56 15.71
N ALA A 59 4.96 -4.15 14.60
CA ALA A 59 3.75 -3.76 13.93
C ALA A 59 2.52 -4.31 14.66
N ASP A 60 1.53 -3.49 14.88
CA ASP A 60 0.22 -3.94 15.36
C ASP A 60 -0.51 -4.77 14.28
N ASN A 61 -1.53 -5.51 14.71
CA ASN A 61 -2.28 -6.38 13.80
C ASN A 61 -2.93 -5.63 12.63
N PRO A 62 -3.56 -4.45 12.81
CA PRO A 62 -4.08 -3.65 11.71
C PRO A 62 -3.03 -3.28 10.68
N THR A 63 -1.83 -2.85 11.13
CA THR A 63 -0.71 -2.51 10.24
C THR A 63 -0.24 -3.72 9.43
N VAL A 64 -0.13 -4.90 10.05
CA VAL A 64 0.23 -6.16 9.36
C VAL A 64 -0.80 -6.50 8.29
N ILE A 65 -2.08 -6.46 8.64
CA ILE A 65 -3.19 -6.76 7.73
C ILE A 65 -3.21 -5.76 6.58
N GLY A 66 -3.06 -4.46 6.86
CA GLY A 66 -2.99 -3.41 5.85
C GLY A 66 -1.87 -3.64 4.83
N ARG A 67 -0.67 -3.99 5.31
CA ARG A 67 0.46 -4.36 4.43
C ARG A 67 0.16 -5.57 3.55
N TRP A 68 -0.45 -6.60 4.09
CA TRP A 68 -0.84 -7.79 3.32
C TRP A 68 -1.86 -7.44 2.24
N LEU A 69 -2.89 -6.70 2.59
CA LEU A 69 -3.91 -6.26 1.64
C LEU A 69 -3.31 -5.42 0.51
N ALA A 70 -2.37 -4.52 0.83
CA ALA A 70 -1.66 -3.72 -0.17
C ALA A 70 -0.83 -4.59 -1.14
N LEU A 71 -0.12 -5.61 -0.63
CA LEU A 71 0.64 -6.55 -1.44
C LEU A 71 -0.25 -7.39 -2.36
N ILE A 72 -1.35 -7.94 -1.82
CA ILE A 72 -2.32 -8.72 -2.59
C ILE A 72 -3.00 -7.83 -3.65
N LYS A 73 -3.44 -6.62 -3.26
CA LYS A 73 -4.00 -5.62 -4.18
C LYS A 73 -3.06 -5.35 -5.35
N SER A 74 -1.78 -5.06 -5.05
CA SER A 74 -0.77 -4.80 -6.08
C SER A 74 -0.54 -5.98 -7.03
N ALA A 75 -0.56 -7.21 -6.51
CA ALA A 75 -0.47 -8.42 -7.33
C ALA A 75 -1.71 -8.58 -8.23
N MET A 76 -2.90 -8.38 -7.68
CA MET A 76 -4.15 -8.46 -8.45
C MET A 76 -4.23 -7.40 -9.55
N LEU A 77 -3.75 -6.18 -9.28
CA LEU A 77 -3.69 -5.11 -10.27
C LEU A 77 -2.73 -5.44 -11.43
N ARG A 78 -1.56 -6.02 -11.14
CA ARG A 78 -0.60 -6.45 -12.17
C ARG A 78 -1.15 -7.58 -13.06
N GLU A 79 -2.02 -8.44 -12.51
CA GLU A 79 -2.69 -9.51 -13.23
C GLU A 79 -4.04 -9.08 -13.84
N GLU A 80 -4.37 -7.79 -13.80
CA GLU A 80 -5.64 -7.22 -14.30
C GLU A 80 -6.90 -7.83 -13.65
N ARG A 81 -6.74 -8.40 -12.45
CA ARG A 81 -7.83 -9.00 -11.66
C ARG A 81 -8.55 -7.93 -10.83
N TYR A 82 -9.12 -6.94 -11.50
CA TYR A 82 -9.67 -5.73 -10.88
C TYR A 82 -10.75 -5.99 -9.83
N THR A 83 -11.62 -6.98 -10.05
CA THR A 83 -12.66 -7.35 -9.07
C THR A 83 -12.05 -7.84 -7.75
N LEU A 84 -10.94 -8.58 -7.79
CA LEU A 84 -10.26 -9.05 -6.59
C LEU A 84 -9.47 -7.91 -5.93
N ALA A 85 -8.83 -7.04 -6.72
CA ALA A 85 -8.20 -5.83 -6.21
C ALA A 85 -9.23 -4.95 -5.47
N LEU A 86 -10.43 -4.78 -6.02
CA LEU A 86 -11.52 -4.04 -5.38
C LEU A 86 -11.91 -4.64 -4.02
N ARG A 87 -11.97 -5.97 -3.91
CA ARG A 87 -12.26 -6.64 -2.64
C ARG A 87 -11.18 -6.36 -1.59
N CYS A 88 -9.90 -6.37 -1.99
CA CYS A 88 -8.78 -6.03 -1.10
C CYS A 88 -8.89 -4.58 -0.60
N THR A 89 -9.15 -3.64 -1.52
CA THR A 89 -9.32 -2.22 -1.17
C THR A 89 -10.53 -1.99 -0.25
N ASN A 90 -11.67 -2.59 -0.55
CA ASN A 90 -12.85 -2.48 0.31
C ASN A 90 -12.61 -3.07 1.70
N LEU A 91 -11.85 -4.17 1.80
CA LEU A 91 -11.48 -4.74 3.10
C LEU A 91 -10.50 -3.80 3.84
N ALA A 92 -9.53 -3.20 3.16
CA ALA A 92 -8.64 -2.20 3.76
C ALA A 92 -9.43 -1.00 4.31
N LEU A 93 -10.41 -0.50 3.57
CA LEU A 93 -11.29 0.60 3.99
C LEU A 93 -12.19 0.25 5.18
N THR A 94 -12.36 -1.01 5.56
CA THR A 94 -13.02 -1.35 6.83
C THR A 94 -12.18 -1.02 8.05
N PHE A 95 -10.85 -0.96 7.90
CA PHE A 95 -9.91 -0.58 8.97
C PHE A 95 -9.58 0.92 8.94
N VAL A 96 -9.54 1.52 7.75
CA VAL A 96 -9.18 2.93 7.53
C VAL A 96 -10.19 3.59 6.56
N PRO A 97 -11.44 3.80 6.99
CA PRO A 97 -12.56 4.15 6.09
C PRO A 97 -12.35 5.47 5.34
N ASP A 98 -11.59 6.39 5.91
CA ASP A 98 -11.38 7.73 5.36
C ASP A 98 -9.98 7.92 4.77
N ASP A 99 -9.22 6.83 4.55
CA ASP A 99 -7.89 6.92 3.95
C ASP A 99 -7.97 7.38 2.49
N PRO A 100 -7.49 8.59 2.17
CA PRO A 100 -7.64 9.14 0.83
C PRO A 100 -6.85 8.34 -0.23
N TYR A 101 -5.74 7.72 0.15
CA TYR A 101 -4.94 6.92 -0.79
C TYR A 101 -5.62 5.60 -1.15
N GLU A 102 -6.25 4.92 -0.19
CA GLU A 102 -7.05 3.72 -0.49
C GLU A 102 -8.30 4.07 -1.31
N ILE A 103 -8.96 5.19 -1.05
CA ILE A 103 -10.09 5.69 -1.83
C ILE A 103 -9.63 6.04 -3.26
N ARG A 104 -8.50 6.71 -3.43
CA ARG A 104 -7.90 6.98 -4.75
C ARG A 104 -7.64 5.68 -5.51
N ASP A 105 -7.02 4.71 -4.89
CA ASP A 105 -6.73 3.41 -5.51
C ASP A 105 -8.02 2.69 -5.92
N ARG A 106 -9.08 2.80 -5.12
CA ARG A 106 -10.42 2.30 -5.46
C ARG A 106 -10.98 3.01 -6.70
N GLY A 107 -10.79 4.31 -6.80
CA GLY A 107 -11.15 5.10 -7.98
C GLY A 107 -10.48 4.58 -9.25
N PHE A 108 -9.17 4.28 -9.22
CA PHE A 108 -8.46 3.67 -10.34
C PHE A 108 -9.02 2.30 -10.71
N ILE A 109 -9.36 1.47 -9.72
CA ILE A 109 -9.96 0.16 -9.96
C ILE A 109 -11.34 0.31 -10.61
N PHE A 110 -12.18 1.21 -10.12
CA PHE A 110 -13.48 1.50 -10.73
C PHE A 110 -13.37 2.05 -12.16
N GLN A 111 -12.35 2.84 -12.44
CA GLN A 111 -12.06 3.31 -13.79
C GLN A 111 -11.75 2.12 -14.73
N GLN A 112 -10.96 1.15 -14.31
CA GLN A 112 -10.67 -0.08 -15.06
C GLN A 112 -11.91 -0.98 -15.25
N LEU A 113 -12.83 -0.94 -14.30
CA LEU A 113 -14.13 -1.64 -14.36
C LEU A 113 -15.21 -0.85 -15.11
N GLU A 114 -14.85 0.25 -15.77
CA GLU A 114 -15.76 1.15 -16.50
C GLU A 114 -16.85 1.81 -15.66
N CYS A 115 -16.70 1.78 -14.33
CA CYS A 115 -17.60 2.42 -13.37
C CYS A 115 -17.22 3.90 -13.15
N HIS A 116 -17.29 4.69 -14.23
CA HIS A 116 -16.73 6.04 -14.28
C HIS A 116 -17.31 7.01 -13.24
N GLN A 117 -18.61 6.96 -12.95
CA GLN A 117 -19.22 7.86 -11.98
C GLN A 117 -18.67 7.64 -10.55
N VAL A 118 -18.49 6.38 -10.16
CA VAL A 118 -17.92 6.05 -8.85
C VAL A 118 -16.44 6.41 -8.80
N ALA A 119 -15.69 6.17 -9.88
CA ALA A 119 -14.29 6.56 -10.00
C ALA A 119 -14.11 8.08 -9.84
N VAL A 120 -14.95 8.89 -10.51
CA VAL A 120 -14.95 10.35 -10.37
C VAL A 120 -15.20 10.78 -8.92
N SER A 121 -16.16 10.16 -8.23
CA SER A 121 -16.45 10.45 -6.82
C SER A 121 -15.24 10.17 -5.92
N ASP A 122 -14.58 9.03 -6.10
CA ASP A 122 -13.41 8.64 -5.31
C ASP A 122 -12.21 9.57 -5.59
N PHE A 123 -11.98 9.93 -6.86
CA PHE A 123 -10.92 10.88 -7.24
C PHE A 123 -11.18 12.28 -6.70
N GLN A 124 -12.44 12.75 -6.73
CA GLN A 124 -12.79 14.04 -6.16
C GLN A 124 -12.53 14.06 -4.65
N TYR A 125 -12.90 13.00 -3.95
CA TYR A 125 -12.59 12.86 -2.52
C TYR A 125 -11.09 12.99 -2.26
N PHE A 126 -10.25 12.28 -3.03
CA PHE A 126 -8.80 12.36 -2.88
C PHE A 126 -8.26 13.78 -3.13
N ILE A 127 -8.73 14.43 -4.20
CA ILE A 127 -8.32 15.80 -4.55
C ILE A 127 -8.67 16.79 -3.40
N ASP A 128 -9.84 16.62 -2.82
CA ASP A 128 -10.31 17.50 -1.74
C ASP A 128 -9.52 17.27 -0.43
N GLN A 129 -9.11 16.04 -0.13
CA GLN A 129 -8.36 15.71 1.06
C GLN A 129 -6.85 15.96 0.91
N CYS A 130 -6.30 15.81 -0.29
CA CYS A 130 -4.87 15.92 -0.59
C CYS A 130 -4.61 16.89 -1.74
N PRO A 131 -4.99 18.17 -1.63
CA PRO A 131 -4.89 19.13 -2.75
C PRO A 131 -3.46 19.37 -3.23
N ASP A 132 -2.47 19.24 -2.35
CA ASP A 132 -1.06 19.48 -2.63
C ASP A 132 -0.31 18.21 -3.10
N ASP A 133 -0.98 17.06 -3.17
CA ASP A 133 -0.37 15.85 -3.69
C ASP A 133 -0.16 15.97 -5.21
N PRO A 134 1.02 15.61 -5.74
CA PRO A 134 1.29 15.67 -7.19
C PRO A 134 0.28 14.91 -8.04
N SER A 135 -0.33 13.86 -7.50
CA SER A 135 -1.37 13.09 -8.20
C SER A 135 -2.67 13.88 -8.39
N SER A 136 -2.94 14.87 -7.53
CA SER A 136 -4.20 15.62 -7.55
C SER A 136 -4.37 16.42 -8.83
N GLU A 137 -3.32 17.04 -9.36
CA GLU A 137 -3.38 17.76 -10.64
C GLU A 137 -3.68 16.82 -11.82
N LEU A 138 -3.07 15.64 -11.82
CA LEU A 138 -3.36 14.64 -12.85
C LEU A 138 -4.81 14.15 -12.75
N LEU A 139 -5.29 13.91 -11.54
CA LEU A 139 -6.65 13.43 -11.29
C LEU A 139 -7.72 14.46 -11.66
N LYS A 140 -7.48 15.77 -11.45
CA LYS A 140 -8.38 16.84 -11.92
C LYS A 140 -8.60 16.75 -13.42
N SER A 141 -7.55 16.53 -14.21
CA SER A 141 -7.66 16.38 -15.64
C SER A 141 -8.45 15.12 -16.02
N GLN A 142 -8.24 14.01 -15.31
CA GLN A 142 -8.97 12.75 -15.54
C GLN A 142 -10.46 12.87 -15.20
N VAL A 143 -10.79 13.51 -14.08
CA VAL A 143 -12.18 13.78 -13.65
C VAL A 143 -12.91 14.60 -14.69
N SER A 144 -12.29 15.68 -15.21
CA SER A 144 -12.88 16.48 -16.29
C SER A 144 -13.16 15.66 -17.53
N ALA A 145 -12.20 14.87 -17.99
CA ALA A 145 -12.33 14.03 -19.19
C ALA A 145 -13.40 12.93 -19.04
N MET A 146 -13.57 12.37 -17.84
CA MET A 146 -14.60 11.34 -17.57
C MET A 146 -16.00 11.96 -17.42
N SER A 147 -16.09 13.19 -16.89
CA SER A 147 -17.36 13.88 -16.70
C SER A 147 -17.94 14.40 -18.01
N GLU A 148 -17.12 14.62 -19.03
CA GLU A 148 -17.54 15.07 -20.36
C GLU A 148 -18.02 13.94 -21.27
N LYS A 149 -17.77 12.68 -20.93
CA LYS A 149 -18.29 11.54 -21.67
C LYS A 149 -19.77 11.33 -21.33
N PRO A 150 -20.71 11.48 -22.30
CA PRO A 150 -22.12 11.21 -22.06
C PRO A 150 -22.26 9.74 -21.63
N ALA A 151 -23.09 9.50 -20.61
CA ALA A 151 -23.45 8.15 -20.21
C ALA A 151 -24.04 7.43 -21.42
N THR A 152 -23.29 6.52 -22.03
CA THR A 152 -23.81 5.63 -23.06
C THR A 152 -24.73 4.65 -22.32
N LEU A 153 -26.04 4.93 -22.37
CA LEU A 153 -27.06 4.00 -21.95
C LEU A 153 -27.01 2.80 -22.91
N HIS A 154 -26.59 1.67 -22.39
CA HIS A 154 -26.78 0.36 -23.01
C HIS A 154 -27.98 -0.33 -22.40
#